data_6419fae696e4f4f692495df3666b8261
#
_entry.id   6419fae696e4f4f692495df3666b8261
#
_cell.length_a   1.000
_cell.length_b   1.000
_cell.length_c   1.000
_cell.angle_alpha   90.00
_cell.angle_beta   90.00
_cell.angle_gamma   90.00
#
_symmetry.space_group_name_H-M   'P 1'
#
loop_
_entity.id
_entity.type
_entity.pdbx_description
1 polymer ?
#
loop_
_entity_poly.entity_id
_entity_poly.type
_entity_poly.pdbx_seq_one_letter_code
_entity_poly.pdbx_strand_id
1 'polypeptide(L)'
;MGNKRYTGNWNSVNTHTVPEWYEDCKFGIFIHWGIYSVPAFAPHTWELGEVDSKEWFADNPYAEWYYNSLNIGKGPTYKHHIEKYGKDFKYEDFIPMWKAENWDPKQWAEIFKEAGAEYVVLTTKHHDGFCLFPSKYTHFNSVEMGPKRNITGELTEAVRNAGIRMGLYYSGLIDWQYANDPIFEDDDLFGTASPTFAYADYSYNQMNELVDDYAPSVFWNDIGWPKQSEEMMPYFLSHYYNKVPEGVVNDRFNDRYHDFLTKEYKSGSVNRKEKWEMCRGMGLSFGYNANEGDDKLISVPDLISLLVGTVANNGNLLLNIGPKADGTIPEEQVKRLKILGAWLKVNHDGIYGTRCSDRESEMLENGIELHYTQKEGNLNVFADHLKEGANEFLIKGYHGQLRPFDPSVKVETTDTEEGLLVKIPEYRKELYVVGLTNKL
;
A
#
# COMPACT_ATOMS: atom_id res chain seq x y z
N MET A 1 -4.38 21.01 23.81
CA MET A 1 -5.33 21.37 22.73
C MET A 1 -6.66 20.71 23.09
N GLY A 2 -7.80 21.49 23.12
CA GLY A 2 -9.11 20.91 23.44
C GLY A 2 -9.47 19.90 22.34
N ASN A 3 -9.97 18.72 22.72
CA ASN A 3 -10.43 17.70 21.77
C ASN A 3 -11.49 18.31 20.86
N LYS A 4 -11.14 18.56 19.60
CA LYS A 4 -12.07 18.97 18.55
C LYS A 4 -13.08 17.85 18.38
N ARG A 5 -14.37 18.15 18.53
CA ARG A 5 -15.45 17.18 18.36
C ARG A 5 -16.10 17.38 17.01
N TYR A 6 -16.10 16.34 16.19
CA TYR A 6 -16.76 16.33 14.88
C TYR A 6 -18.23 15.95 15.02
N THR A 7 -19.05 16.47 14.13
CA THR A 7 -20.48 16.18 14.03
C THR A 7 -20.79 15.60 12.65
N GLY A 8 -21.88 14.81 12.51
CA GLY A 8 -22.25 14.09 11.32
C GLY A 8 -22.70 14.97 10.14
N ASN A 9 -21.90 15.96 9.78
CA ASN A 9 -22.12 16.81 8.60
C ASN A 9 -20.79 17.19 7.95
N TRP A 10 -20.84 17.45 6.66
CA TRP A 10 -19.66 17.76 5.84
C TRP A 10 -18.90 19.00 6.29
N ASN A 11 -19.59 20.05 6.74
CA ASN A 11 -18.92 21.28 7.22
C ASN A 11 -18.02 20.99 8.42
N SER A 12 -18.42 20.04 9.28
CA SER A 12 -17.62 19.64 10.43
C SER A 12 -16.49 18.70 10.00
N VAL A 13 -16.79 17.66 9.19
CA VAL A 13 -15.82 16.68 8.72
C VAL A 13 -14.70 17.35 7.92
N ASN A 14 -15.04 18.24 6.98
CA ASN A 14 -14.08 18.97 6.13
C ASN A 14 -13.11 19.89 6.90
N THR A 15 -13.27 20.00 8.22
CA THR A 15 -12.30 20.72 9.05
C THR A 15 -11.20 19.82 9.61
N HIS A 16 -11.25 18.50 9.36
CA HIS A 16 -10.13 17.59 9.67
C HIS A 16 -8.94 17.95 8.78
N THR A 17 -7.76 17.71 9.26
CA THR A 17 -6.51 17.96 8.53
C THR A 17 -5.62 16.76 8.66
N VAL A 18 -4.87 16.47 7.62
CA VAL A 18 -3.87 15.37 7.63
C VAL A 18 -2.94 15.56 8.83
N PRO A 19 -2.84 14.59 9.73
CA PRO A 19 -1.97 14.70 10.90
C PRO A 19 -0.49 14.57 10.50
N GLU A 20 0.37 15.25 11.27
CA GLU A 20 1.82 15.30 11.02
C GLU A 20 2.46 13.92 10.87
N TRP A 21 2.02 12.94 11.68
CA TRP A 21 2.57 11.59 11.59
C TRP A 21 2.40 10.96 10.20
N TYR A 22 1.28 11.23 9.50
CA TYR A 22 1.02 10.68 8.17
C TYR A 22 1.85 11.40 7.09
N GLU A 23 2.12 12.68 7.32
CA GLU A 23 3.08 13.45 6.52
C GLU A 23 4.52 12.94 6.69
N ASP A 24 4.87 12.41 7.85
CA ASP A 24 6.21 12.01 8.24
C ASP A 24 6.56 10.56 7.91
N CYS A 25 5.56 9.66 7.93
CA CYS A 25 5.78 8.19 7.94
C CYS A 25 6.30 7.59 6.62
N LYS A 26 6.12 8.18 5.48
CA LYS A 26 6.64 7.83 4.14
C LYS A 26 6.52 6.39 3.65
N PHE A 27 6.63 5.38 4.51
CA PHE A 27 6.63 3.97 4.13
C PHE A 27 5.73 3.14 5.03
N GLY A 28 4.84 2.36 4.40
CA GLY A 28 3.94 1.41 5.05
C GLY A 28 3.91 0.06 4.35
N ILE A 29 3.38 -0.95 5.04
CA ILE A 29 3.14 -2.29 4.52
C ILE A 29 1.63 -2.50 4.33
N PHE A 30 1.24 -2.88 3.13
CA PHE A 30 -0.09 -3.39 2.82
C PHE A 30 -0.10 -4.91 2.90
N ILE A 31 -1.18 -5.52 3.36
CA ILE A 31 -1.27 -6.98 3.49
C ILE A 31 -2.56 -7.46 2.85
N HIS A 32 -2.44 -8.18 1.73
CA HIS A 32 -3.56 -8.91 1.14
C HIS A 32 -3.44 -10.39 1.51
N TRP A 33 -4.28 -10.83 2.45
CA TRP A 33 -4.30 -12.19 2.94
C TRP A 33 -5.73 -12.66 3.19
N GLY A 34 -6.09 -13.83 2.69
CA GLY A 34 -7.45 -14.33 2.75
C GLY A 34 -7.60 -15.72 2.14
N ILE A 35 -8.84 -16.13 1.86
CA ILE A 35 -9.18 -17.41 1.22
C ILE A 35 -8.42 -17.59 -0.10
N TYR A 36 -8.27 -16.52 -0.88
CA TYR A 36 -7.57 -16.51 -2.17
C TYR A 36 -6.08 -16.90 -2.06
N SER A 37 -5.47 -16.85 -0.88
CA SER A 37 -4.12 -17.35 -0.66
C SER A 37 -4.03 -18.88 -0.69
N VAL A 38 -5.16 -19.60 -0.67
CA VAL A 38 -5.21 -21.07 -0.76
C VAL A 38 -5.01 -21.53 -2.20
N PRO A 39 -5.84 -21.12 -3.20
CA PRO A 39 -5.57 -21.43 -4.59
C PRO A 39 -4.27 -20.78 -5.09
N ALA A 40 -3.94 -19.61 -4.58
CA ALA A 40 -2.69 -18.88 -4.83
C ALA A 40 -2.35 -18.78 -6.33
N PHE A 41 -3.34 -18.41 -7.14
CA PHE A 41 -3.20 -18.43 -8.59
C PHE A 41 -3.85 -17.23 -9.26
N ALA A 42 -3.08 -16.57 -10.11
CA ALA A 42 -3.53 -15.71 -11.19
C ALA A 42 -2.54 -15.83 -12.36
N PRO A 43 -2.94 -15.55 -13.61
CA PRO A 43 -1.99 -15.44 -14.70
C PRO A 43 -1.06 -14.25 -14.47
N HIS A 44 0.17 -14.32 -14.96
CA HIS A 44 1.08 -13.19 -14.96
C HIS A 44 0.98 -12.50 -16.32
N THR A 45 0.18 -11.43 -16.39
CA THR A 45 -0.20 -10.75 -17.64
C THR A 45 0.29 -9.31 -17.69
N TRP A 46 -0.55 -8.34 -17.33
CA TRP A 46 -0.31 -6.91 -17.49
C TRP A 46 -0.42 -6.17 -16.15
N GLU A 47 0.30 -5.07 -16.04
CA GLU A 47 0.08 -4.12 -14.96
C GLU A 47 -1.23 -3.35 -15.19
N LEU A 48 -1.87 -2.88 -14.13
CA LEU A 48 -3.14 -2.16 -14.20
C LEU A 48 -3.04 -0.96 -15.16
N GLY A 49 -3.93 -0.94 -16.17
CA GLY A 49 -4.05 0.10 -17.17
C GLY A 49 -3.06 0.01 -18.34
N GLU A 50 -2.36 -1.11 -18.53
CA GLU A 50 -1.61 -1.40 -19.76
C GLU A 50 -2.50 -1.87 -20.90
N VAL A 51 -3.68 -2.45 -20.59
CA VAL A 51 -4.70 -2.90 -21.53
C VAL A 51 -6.06 -2.33 -21.16
N ASP A 52 -7.07 -2.50 -22.02
CA ASP A 52 -8.44 -2.12 -21.69
C ASP A 52 -9.03 -3.00 -20.58
N SER A 53 -10.08 -2.52 -19.91
CA SER A 53 -10.63 -3.20 -18.74
C SER A 53 -11.21 -4.59 -19.07
N LYS A 54 -11.77 -4.80 -20.26
CA LYS A 54 -12.31 -6.12 -20.65
C LYS A 54 -11.22 -7.17 -20.77
N GLU A 55 -10.09 -6.80 -21.38
CA GLU A 55 -8.94 -7.68 -21.51
C GLU A 55 -8.32 -7.93 -20.14
N TRP A 56 -8.21 -6.85 -19.31
CA TRP A 56 -7.67 -6.96 -17.97
C TRP A 56 -8.50 -7.89 -17.07
N PHE A 57 -9.83 -7.76 -17.03
CA PHE A 57 -10.67 -8.66 -16.22
C PHE A 57 -10.71 -10.09 -16.75
N ALA A 58 -10.62 -10.31 -18.07
CA ALA A 58 -10.62 -11.65 -18.66
C ALA A 58 -9.40 -12.49 -18.22
N ASP A 59 -8.24 -11.85 -18.11
CA ASP A 59 -6.95 -12.47 -17.76
C ASP A 59 -6.34 -11.79 -16.52
N ASN A 60 -7.19 -11.50 -15.52
CA ASN A 60 -6.88 -10.73 -14.33
C ASN A 60 -5.66 -11.26 -13.58
N PRO A 61 -4.58 -10.46 -13.38
CA PRO A 61 -3.36 -10.87 -12.73
C PRO A 61 -3.44 -10.91 -11.20
N TYR A 62 -4.57 -10.48 -10.61
CA TYR A 62 -4.75 -10.38 -9.17
C TYR A 62 -5.30 -11.68 -8.57
N ALA A 63 -4.51 -12.37 -7.75
CA ALA A 63 -4.94 -13.60 -7.09
C ALA A 63 -6.11 -13.39 -6.12
N GLU A 64 -6.23 -12.20 -5.52
CA GLU A 64 -7.36 -11.83 -4.67
C GLU A 64 -8.68 -11.65 -5.43
N TRP A 65 -8.63 -11.56 -6.76
CA TRP A 65 -9.79 -11.56 -7.65
C TRP A 65 -10.17 -12.96 -8.16
N TYR A 66 -9.60 -14.01 -7.58
CA TYR A 66 -9.83 -15.41 -8.00
C TYR A 66 -11.32 -15.75 -8.08
N TYR A 67 -12.14 -15.32 -7.13
CA TYR A 67 -13.57 -15.59 -7.12
C TYR A 67 -14.30 -14.96 -8.31
N ASN A 68 -14.01 -13.69 -8.64
CA ASN A 68 -14.56 -13.07 -9.84
C ASN A 68 -14.13 -13.81 -11.11
N SER A 69 -12.83 -14.16 -11.21
CA SER A 69 -12.32 -14.90 -12.37
C SER A 69 -12.97 -16.28 -12.54
N LEU A 70 -13.38 -16.92 -11.43
CA LEU A 70 -14.22 -18.13 -11.49
C LEU A 70 -15.61 -17.84 -12.04
N ASN A 71 -16.28 -16.79 -11.57
CA ASN A 71 -17.63 -16.42 -11.97
C ASN A 71 -17.73 -15.99 -13.44
N ILE A 72 -16.64 -15.41 -13.98
CA ILE A 72 -16.53 -15.15 -15.44
C ILE A 72 -16.67 -16.45 -16.25
N GLY A 73 -16.27 -17.59 -15.71
CA GLY A 73 -16.48 -18.92 -16.31
C GLY A 73 -15.60 -19.21 -17.55
N LYS A 74 -14.55 -18.45 -17.74
CA LYS A 74 -13.55 -18.59 -18.82
C LYS A 74 -12.22 -17.95 -18.40
N GLY A 75 -11.19 -18.10 -19.24
CA GLY A 75 -9.86 -17.53 -18.98
C GLY A 75 -8.95 -18.48 -18.20
N PRO A 76 -7.70 -18.03 -17.93
CA PRO A 76 -6.66 -18.87 -17.35
C PRO A 76 -6.97 -19.38 -15.94
N THR A 77 -7.51 -18.50 -15.09
CA THR A 77 -7.85 -18.83 -13.70
C THR A 77 -8.97 -19.86 -13.63
N TYR A 78 -10.04 -19.68 -14.41
CA TYR A 78 -11.12 -20.67 -14.50
C TYR A 78 -10.61 -22.03 -15.00
N LYS A 79 -9.79 -22.03 -16.06
CA LYS A 79 -9.20 -23.25 -16.60
C LYS A 79 -8.34 -23.97 -15.56
N HIS A 80 -7.44 -23.25 -14.88
CA HIS A 80 -6.63 -23.78 -13.80
C HIS A 80 -7.47 -24.40 -12.69
N HIS A 81 -8.56 -23.70 -12.30
CA HIS A 81 -9.44 -24.20 -11.24
C HIS A 81 -10.08 -25.55 -11.62
N ILE A 82 -10.68 -25.63 -12.83
CA ILE A 82 -11.31 -26.88 -13.29
C ILE A 82 -10.30 -28.02 -13.39
N GLU A 83 -9.11 -27.76 -13.90
CA GLU A 83 -8.05 -28.77 -14.04
C GLU A 83 -7.55 -29.29 -12.70
N LYS A 84 -7.42 -28.41 -11.71
CA LYS A 84 -6.80 -28.76 -10.41
C LYS A 84 -7.80 -29.24 -9.37
N TYR A 85 -8.97 -28.66 -9.31
CA TYR A 85 -9.95 -28.90 -8.26
C TYR A 85 -11.24 -29.57 -8.75
N GLY A 86 -11.52 -29.48 -10.05
CA GLY A 86 -12.72 -30.01 -10.65
C GLY A 86 -13.86 -28.99 -10.73
N LYS A 87 -14.87 -29.30 -11.56
CA LYS A 87 -15.95 -28.37 -11.88
C LYS A 87 -16.89 -28.07 -10.71
N ASP A 88 -17.06 -29.02 -9.80
CA ASP A 88 -18.00 -28.89 -8.67
C ASP A 88 -17.39 -28.27 -7.43
N PHE A 89 -16.07 -28.05 -7.42
CA PHE A 89 -15.35 -27.39 -6.32
C PHE A 89 -15.62 -25.88 -6.35
N LYS A 90 -16.09 -25.33 -5.23
CA LYS A 90 -16.47 -23.93 -5.12
C LYS A 90 -15.39 -23.11 -4.41
N TYR A 91 -15.50 -21.79 -4.50
CA TYR A 91 -14.57 -20.89 -3.79
C TYR A 91 -14.59 -21.10 -2.28
N GLU A 92 -15.79 -21.31 -1.69
CA GLU A 92 -15.96 -21.54 -0.27
C GLU A 92 -15.33 -22.85 0.21
N ASP A 93 -15.10 -23.83 -0.68
CA ASP A 93 -14.43 -25.10 -0.35
C ASP A 93 -12.94 -24.89 0.01
N PHE A 94 -12.35 -23.73 -0.33
CA PHE A 94 -11.02 -23.34 0.13
C PHE A 94 -10.99 -22.95 1.61
N ILE A 95 -12.10 -22.52 2.22
CA ILE A 95 -12.12 -22.03 3.60
C ILE A 95 -11.58 -23.07 4.60
N PRO A 96 -12.02 -24.33 4.60
CA PRO A 96 -11.49 -25.35 5.50
C PRO A 96 -10.02 -25.72 5.20
N MET A 97 -9.49 -25.35 4.04
CA MET A 97 -8.09 -25.57 3.68
C MET A 97 -7.17 -24.46 4.20
N TRP A 98 -7.71 -23.27 4.48
CA TRP A 98 -6.97 -22.17 5.07
C TRP A 98 -6.79 -22.37 6.58
N LYS A 99 -5.59 -22.73 7.01
CA LYS A 99 -5.26 -23.08 8.40
C LYS A 99 -4.46 -22.01 9.13
N ALA A 100 -3.64 -21.24 8.40
CA ALA A 100 -2.71 -20.26 8.98
C ALA A 100 -1.82 -20.87 10.09
N GLU A 101 -1.42 -22.14 9.93
CA GLU A 101 -0.76 -22.95 10.96
C GLU A 101 0.62 -22.45 11.35
N ASN A 102 1.29 -21.72 10.45
CA ASN A 102 2.61 -21.14 10.67
C ASN A 102 2.55 -19.62 10.94
N TRP A 103 1.34 -19.04 11.08
CA TRP A 103 1.22 -17.61 11.27
C TRP A 103 1.60 -17.17 12.68
N ASP A 104 2.60 -16.32 12.74
CA ASP A 104 3.01 -15.59 13.94
C ASP A 104 2.94 -14.06 13.70
N PRO A 105 1.92 -13.37 14.28
CA PRO A 105 1.76 -11.92 14.08
C PRO A 105 2.92 -11.11 14.67
N LYS A 106 3.62 -11.62 15.68
CA LYS A 106 4.81 -10.95 16.25
C LYS A 106 5.98 -10.99 15.28
N GLN A 107 6.21 -12.16 14.66
CA GLN A 107 7.25 -12.30 13.64
C GLN A 107 6.96 -11.37 12.44
N TRP A 108 5.69 -11.25 12.01
CA TRP A 108 5.33 -10.30 10.97
C TRP A 108 5.66 -8.85 11.40
N ALA A 109 5.27 -8.44 12.59
CA ALA A 109 5.53 -7.10 13.10
C ALA A 109 7.03 -6.80 13.21
N GLU A 110 7.86 -7.78 13.58
CA GLU A 110 9.32 -7.67 13.58
C GLU A 110 9.89 -7.45 12.17
N ILE A 111 9.41 -8.22 11.17
CA ILE A 111 9.80 -8.06 9.76
C ILE A 111 9.44 -6.65 9.27
N PHE A 112 8.24 -6.16 9.57
CA PHE A 112 7.79 -4.83 9.16
C PHE A 112 8.63 -3.71 9.82
N LYS A 113 8.95 -3.87 11.10
CA LYS A 113 9.83 -2.94 11.81
C LYS A 113 11.25 -2.95 11.24
N GLU A 114 11.81 -4.12 10.94
CA GLU A 114 13.12 -4.26 10.30
C GLU A 114 13.14 -3.63 8.91
N ALA A 115 12.03 -3.72 8.18
CA ALA A 115 11.84 -3.06 6.89
C ALA A 115 11.73 -1.53 6.97
N GLY A 116 11.56 -0.96 8.17
CA GLY A 116 11.39 0.49 8.38
C GLY A 116 9.95 0.98 8.23
N ALA A 117 8.94 0.09 8.22
CA ALA A 117 7.55 0.52 8.09
C ALA A 117 7.08 1.29 9.33
N GLU A 118 6.42 2.43 9.10
CA GLU A 118 5.84 3.27 10.15
C GLU A 118 4.34 2.99 10.34
N TYR A 119 3.70 2.37 9.35
CA TYR A 119 2.32 1.91 9.43
C TYR A 119 2.09 0.63 8.62
N VAL A 120 1.03 -0.08 8.97
CA VAL A 120 0.59 -1.31 8.32
C VAL A 120 -0.89 -1.17 8.00
N VAL A 121 -1.35 -1.68 6.86
CA VAL A 121 -2.77 -1.78 6.51
C VAL A 121 -3.08 -3.24 6.19
N LEU A 122 -4.04 -3.84 6.92
CA LEU A 122 -4.51 -5.21 6.70
C LEU A 122 -5.83 -5.20 5.94
N THR A 123 -5.99 -6.04 4.92
CA THR A 123 -7.31 -6.32 4.32
C THR A 123 -8.18 -7.07 5.32
N THR A 124 -9.09 -6.36 6.01
CA THR A 124 -9.98 -6.97 7.01
C THR A 124 -11.18 -7.66 6.38
N LYS A 125 -11.65 -7.19 5.24
CA LYS A 125 -12.63 -7.83 4.36
C LYS A 125 -12.33 -7.40 2.92
N HIS A 126 -11.94 -8.34 2.06
CA HIS A 126 -11.82 -8.12 0.62
C HIS A 126 -13.17 -8.32 -0.09
N HIS A 127 -13.21 -8.26 -1.41
CA HIS A 127 -14.43 -8.37 -2.22
C HIS A 127 -15.14 -9.73 -2.09
N ASP A 128 -14.43 -10.77 -1.65
CA ASP A 128 -15.02 -12.09 -1.38
C ASP A 128 -15.94 -12.12 -0.16
N GLY A 129 -15.98 -11.03 0.62
CA GLY A 129 -16.86 -10.86 1.78
C GLY A 129 -16.38 -11.57 3.04
N PHE A 130 -15.24 -12.28 2.99
CA PHE A 130 -14.73 -12.99 4.17
C PHE A 130 -14.04 -12.04 5.15
N CYS A 131 -14.60 -11.95 6.37
CA CYS A 131 -14.08 -11.06 7.41
C CYS A 131 -12.92 -11.70 8.18
N LEU A 132 -11.79 -10.97 8.34
CA LEU A 132 -10.67 -11.41 9.17
C LEU A 132 -10.80 -11.00 10.64
N PHE A 133 -12.02 -10.66 11.06
CA PHE A 133 -12.38 -10.24 12.42
C PHE A 133 -13.73 -10.84 12.82
N PRO A 134 -14.03 -10.99 14.13
CA PRO A 134 -15.33 -11.46 14.62
C PRO A 134 -16.38 -10.38 14.39
N SER A 135 -17.14 -10.50 13.32
CA SER A 135 -18.24 -9.57 13.05
C SER A 135 -19.55 -10.04 13.69
N LYS A 136 -20.32 -9.10 14.25
CA LYS A 136 -21.67 -9.35 14.76
C LYS A 136 -22.71 -9.51 13.64
N TYR A 137 -22.33 -9.14 12.42
CA TYR A 137 -23.23 -9.03 11.27
C TYR A 137 -23.12 -10.22 10.31
N THR A 138 -22.10 -11.07 10.47
CA THR A 138 -21.91 -12.27 9.66
C THR A 138 -21.14 -13.37 10.40
N HIS A 139 -21.50 -14.62 10.12
CA HIS A 139 -20.71 -15.80 10.52
C HIS A 139 -19.61 -16.16 9.51
N PHE A 140 -19.55 -15.44 8.37
CA PHE A 140 -18.56 -15.64 7.33
C PHE A 140 -17.25 -14.92 7.69
N ASN A 141 -16.55 -15.46 8.68
CA ASN A 141 -15.38 -14.83 9.26
C ASN A 141 -14.31 -15.83 9.75
N SER A 142 -13.09 -15.36 9.93
CA SER A 142 -11.91 -16.14 10.30
C SER A 142 -11.92 -16.71 11.72
N VAL A 143 -12.81 -16.24 12.58
CA VAL A 143 -12.98 -16.79 13.94
C VAL A 143 -13.87 -18.02 13.93
N GLU A 144 -14.91 -18.01 13.11
CA GLU A 144 -15.89 -19.09 13.01
C GLU A 144 -15.53 -20.11 11.93
N MET A 145 -14.71 -19.71 10.94
CA MET A 145 -14.32 -20.55 9.81
C MET A 145 -12.82 -20.49 9.57
N GLY A 146 -12.28 -21.39 8.76
CA GLY A 146 -10.88 -21.41 8.36
C GLY A 146 -9.91 -21.45 9.54
N PRO A 147 -9.07 -20.42 9.74
CA PRO A 147 -8.02 -20.38 10.77
C PRO A 147 -8.51 -20.45 12.22
N LYS A 148 -9.77 -20.15 12.48
CA LYS A 148 -10.36 -20.06 13.83
C LYS A 148 -9.64 -19.03 14.72
N ARG A 149 -9.27 -17.89 14.15
CA ARG A 149 -8.50 -16.84 14.82
C ARG A 149 -9.06 -15.45 14.50
N ASN A 150 -8.95 -14.52 15.45
CA ASN A 150 -9.17 -13.10 15.20
C ASN A 150 -7.89 -12.47 14.61
N ILE A 151 -7.72 -12.64 13.29
CA ILE A 151 -6.51 -12.19 12.59
C ILE A 151 -6.30 -10.68 12.75
N THR A 152 -7.37 -9.90 12.57
CA THR A 152 -7.31 -8.43 12.72
C THR A 152 -6.88 -8.02 14.11
N GLY A 153 -7.44 -8.62 15.15
CA GLY A 153 -7.12 -8.30 16.54
C GLY A 153 -5.70 -8.68 16.93
N GLU A 154 -5.29 -9.91 16.60
CA GLU A 154 -3.95 -10.41 16.93
C GLU A 154 -2.84 -9.62 16.21
N LEU A 155 -3.05 -9.28 14.93
CA LEU A 155 -2.08 -8.48 14.19
C LEU A 155 -2.05 -7.03 14.68
N THR A 156 -3.22 -6.44 15.00
CA THR A 156 -3.30 -5.09 15.56
C THR A 156 -2.48 -4.96 16.84
N GLU A 157 -2.61 -5.94 17.73
CA GLU A 157 -1.84 -5.98 18.98
C GLU A 157 -0.34 -6.09 18.71
N ALA A 158 0.08 -7.00 17.84
CA ALA A 158 1.49 -7.23 17.53
C ALA A 158 2.14 -6.00 16.87
N VAL A 159 1.49 -5.40 15.89
CA VAL A 159 1.97 -4.21 15.16
C VAL A 159 2.12 -3.01 16.10
N ARG A 160 1.12 -2.77 16.95
CA ARG A 160 1.19 -1.68 17.95
C ARG A 160 2.25 -1.91 19.01
N ASN A 161 2.45 -3.14 19.47
CA ASN A 161 3.50 -3.50 20.41
C ASN A 161 4.91 -3.32 19.79
N ALA A 162 5.05 -3.43 18.48
CA ALA A 162 6.27 -3.12 17.76
C ALA A 162 6.51 -1.60 17.58
N GLY A 163 5.54 -0.75 17.96
CA GLY A 163 5.60 0.71 17.82
C GLY A 163 5.16 1.21 16.45
N ILE A 164 4.50 0.37 15.64
CA ILE A 164 4.02 0.69 14.30
C ILE A 164 2.52 1.02 14.36
N ARG A 165 2.05 1.96 13.54
CA ARG A 165 0.63 2.32 13.46
C ARG A 165 -0.14 1.26 12.65
N MET A 166 -1.35 0.92 13.12
CA MET A 166 -2.20 -0.07 12.46
C MET A 166 -3.34 0.60 11.70
N GLY A 167 -3.44 0.29 10.42
CA GLY A 167 -4.53 0.63 9.53
C GLY A 167 -5.32 -0.60 9.11
N LEU A 168 -6.56 -0.39 8.70
CA LEU A 168 -7.48 -1.44 8.26
C LEU A 168 -8.06 -1.06 6.89
N TYR A 169 -7.99 -2.02 5.95
CA TYR A 169 -8.66 -1.95 4.66
C TYR A 169 -10.02 -2.62 4.77
N TYR A 170 -11.00 -2.06 4.06
CA TYR A 170 -12.33 -2.62 3.93
C TYR A 170 -12.85 -2.42 2.50
N SER A 171 -13.35 -3.48 1.85
CA SER A 171 -14.06 -3.39 0.58
C SER A 171 -15.46 -2.83 0.81
N GLY A 172 -15.63 -1.52 0.56
CA GLY A 172 -16.85 -0.79 0.93
C GLY A 172 -18.02 -1.05 0.00
N LEU A 173 -17.78 -1.15 -1.30
CA LEU A 173 -18.85 -1.23 -2.30
C LEU A 173 -19.10 -2.64 -2.82
N ILE A 174 -18.07 -3.49 -2.89
CA ILE A 174 -18.17 -4.85 -3.42
C ILE A 174 -18.14 -5.87 -2.28
N ASP A 175 -19.07 -6.83 -2.37
CA ASP A 175 -19.12 -8.01 -1.54
C ASP A 175 -19.83 -9.13 -2.33
N TRP A 176 -19.06 -10.10 -2.78
CA TRP A 176 -19.56 -11.19 -3.62
C TRP A 176 -20.47 -12.19 -2.88
N GLN A 177 -20.64 -12.05 -1.56
CA GLN A 177 -21.68 -12.76 -0.81
C GLN A 177 -23.07 -12.11 -0.96
N TYR A 178 -23.11 -10.81 -1.32
CA TYR A 178 -24.35 -10.06 -1.56
C TYR A 178 -24.69 -9.91 -3.04
N ALA A 179 -23.70 -9.74 -3.90
CA ALA A 179 -23.86 -9.65 -5.35
C ALA A 179 -22.63 -10.27 -6.02
N ASN A 180 -22.83 -11.44 -6.61
CA ASN A 180 -21.75 -12.23 -7.23
C ASN A 180 -21.83 -12.26 -8.75
N ASP A 181 -22.54 -11.31 -9.37
CA ASP A 181 -22.49 -11.14 -10.80
C ASP A 181 -21.05 -10.88 -11.24
N PRO A 182 -20.56 -11.56 -12.29
CA PRO A 182 -19.18 -11.42 -12.70
C PRO A 182 -18.91 -10.03 -13.27
N ILE A 183 -17.77 -9.45 -12.90
CA ILE A 183 -17.27 -8.17 -13.38
C ILE A 183 -16.39 -8.43 -14.60
N PHE A 184 -16.78 -7.90 -15.77
CA PHE A 184 -16.07 -8.05 -17.04
C PHE A 184 -15.36 -6.78 -17.49
N GLU A 185 -15.75 -5.62 -16.96
CA GLU A 185 -15.24 -4.30 -17.34
C GLU A 185 -15.52 -3.28 -16.24
N ASP A 186 -14.92 -2.08 -16.34
CA ASP A 186 -15.05 -1.02 -15.33
C ASP A 186 -16.50 -0.57 -15.11
N ASP A 187 -17.35 -0.57 -16.15
CA ASP A 187 -18.76 -0.24 -16.01
C ASP A 187 -19.50 -1.24 -15.11
N ASP A 188 -19.13 -2.51 -15.16
CA ASP A 188 -19.66 -3.55 -14.27
C ASP A 188 -19.19 -3.32 -12.82
N LEU A 189 -17.94 -2.90 -12.62
CA LEU A 189 -17.34 -2.67 -11.30
C LEU A 189 -18.19 -1.73 -10.44
N PHE A 190 -18.70 -0.66 -11.03
CA PHE A 190 -19.53 0.33 -10.34
C PHE A 190 -21.04 0.09 -10.52
N GLY A 191 -21.44 -0.66 -11.56
CA GLY A 191 -22.83 -0.98 -11.87
C GLY A 191 -23.39 -2.19 -11.14
N THR A 192 -22.57 -3.22 -10.90
CA THR A 192 -22.94 -4.46 -10.20
C THR A 192 -22.66 -4.43 -8.70
N ALA A 193 -22.07 -3.35 -8.23
CA ALA A 193 -21.89 -3.12 -6.80
C ALA A 193 -23.17 -3.37 -6.05
N SER A 194 -23.13 -4.08 -4.94
CA SER A 194 -24.26 -4.52 -4.13
C SER A 194 -25.27 -3.38 -3.89
N PRO A 195 -26.34 -3.24 -4.68
CA PRO A 195 -27.14 -2.02 -4.71
C PRO A 195 -28.29 -2.01 -3.70
N THR A 196 -28.20 -2.85 -2.67
CA THR A 196 -29.30 -3.02 -1.72
C THR A 196 -29.11 -2.21 -0.44
N PHE A 197 -30.20 -1.71 0.14
CA PHE A 197 -30.16 -1.09 1.47
C PHE A 197 -29.64 -2.06 2.55
N ALA A 198 -29.91 -3.36 2.40
CA ALA A 198 -29.41 -4.39 3.33
C ALA A 198 -27.88 -4.45 3.32
N TYR A 199 -27.25 -4.38 2.14
CA TYR A 199 -25.79 -4.33 2.06
C TYR A 199 -25.23 -3.01 2.59
N ALA A 200 -25.87 -1.89 2.25
CA ALA A 200 -25.44 -0.57 2.72
C ALA A 200 -25.45 -0.48 4.25
N ASP A 201 -26.49 -1.01 4.91
CA ASP A 201 -26.59 -1.10 6.37
C ASP A 201 -25.53 -2.06 6.95
N TYR A 202 -25.37 -3.21 6.32
CA TYR A 202 -24.36 -4.22 6.70
C TYR A 202 -22.94 -3.63 6.66
N SER A 203 -22.54 -3.03 5.54
CA SER A 203 -21.20 -2.47 5.38
C SER A 203 -20.94 -1.28 6.32
N TYR A 204 -21.93 -0.40 6.50
CA TYR A 204 -21.86 0.71 7.46
C TYR A 204 -21.61 0.22 8.88
N ASN A 205 -22.37 -0.80 9.30
CA ASN A 205 -22.26 -1.36 10.64
C ASN A 205 -20.91 -2.08 10.86
N GLN A 206 -20.41 -2.83 9.87
CA GLN A 206 -19.11 -3.47 9.96
C GLN A 206 -17.95 -2.45 10.01
N MET A 207 -18.02 -1.38 9.22
CA MET A 207 -17.00 -0.31 9.28
C MET A 207 -16.98 0.38 10.65
N ASN A 208 -18.16 0.65 11.26
CA ASN A 208 -18.23 1.16 12.63
C ASN A 208 -17.68 0.17 13.65
N GLU A 209 -17.96 -1.14 13.50
CA GLU A 209 -17.41 -2.22 14.34
C GLU A 209 -15.87 -2.21 14.29
N LEU A 210 -15.28 -2.08 13.10
CA LEU A 210 -13.82 -1.97 12.95
C LEU A 210 -13.24 -0.73 13.63
N VAL A 211 -13.93 0.40 13.54
CA VAL A 211 -13.53 1.64 14.24
C VAL A 211 -13.61 1.46 15.76
N ASP A 212 -14.71 0.87 16.25
CA ASP A 212 -14.98 0.72 17.69
C ASP A 212 -14.03 -0.28 18.35
N ASP A 213 -13.77 -1.39 17.70
CA ASP A 213 -13.01 -2.50 18.29
C ASP A 213 -11.50 -2.32 18.11
N TYR A 214 -11.06 -1.68 17.01
CA TYR A 214 -9.63 -1.61 16.67
C TYR A 214 -9.06 -0.20 16.58
N ALA A 215 -9.87 0.86 16.47
CA ALA A 215 -9.42 2.24 16.38
C ALA A 215 -8.24 2.43 15.39
N PRO A 216 -8.40 2.12 14.08
CA PRO A 216 -7.30 2.12 13.12
C PRO A 216 -6.76 3.52 12.85
N SER A 217 -5.44 3.67 12.73
CA SER A 217 -4.81 4.95 12.35
C SER A 217 -5.05 5.33 10.89
N VAL A 218 -5.26 4.32 10.02
CA VAL A 218 -5.68 4.50 8.61
C VAL A 218 -6.94 3.66 8.42
N PHE A 219 -8.01 4.29 7.92
CA PHE A 219 -9.16 3.55 7.42
C PHE A 219 -9.12 3.59 5.89
N TRP A 220 -8.66 2.49 5.30
CA TRP A 220 -8.46 2.36 3.87
C TRP A 220 -9.69 1.72 3.22
N ASN A 221 -10.56 2.53 2.63
CA ASN A 221 -11.74 2.02 1.90
C ASN A 221 -11.37 1.65 0.47
N ASP A 222 -12.10 0.70 -0.11
CA ASP A 222 -11.89 0.31 -1.50
C ASP A 222 -13.19 0.27 -2.31
N ILE A 223 -13.05 0.56 -3.61
CA ILE A 223 -14.08 0.61 -4.66
C ILE A 223 -15.14 1.69 -4.46
N GLY A 224 -15.35 2.20 -3.26
CA GLY A 224 -16.32 3.24 -3.00
C GLY A 224 -17.24 2.96 -1.81
N TRP A 225 -18.26 3.78 -1.69
CA TRP A 225 -19.27 3.73 -0.64
C TRP A 225 -20.65 3.40 -1.23
N PRO A 226 -21.48 2.55 -0.60
CA PRO A 226 -22.79 2.22 -1.09
C PRO A 226 -23.68 3.46 -1.23
N LYS A 227 -24.20 3.69 -2.41
CA LYS A 227 -25.02 4.87 -2.74
C LYS A 227 -26.26 5.00 -1.85
N GLN A 228 -26.81 3.86 -1.41
CA GLN A 228 -27.98 3.78 -0.53
C GLN A 228 -27.75 4.34 0.87
N SER A 229 -26.50 4.43 1.30
CA SER A 229 -26.08 4.99 2.60
C SER A 229 -25.14 6.18 2.47
N GLU A 230 -25.11 6.87 1.31
CA GLU A 230 -24.22 8.02 1.07
C GLU A 230 -24.38 9.12 2.13
N GLU A 231 -25.62 9.36 2.56
CA GLU A 231 -25.93 10.35 3.62
C GLU A 231 -25.36 9.97 5.00
N MET A 232 -25.02 8.70 5.22
CA MET A 232 -24.43 8.22 6.47
C MET A 232 -22.91 8.42 6.52
N MET A 233 -22.26 8.71 5.41
CA MET A 233 -20.81 8.87 5.35
C MET A 233 -20.28 9.95 6.30
N PRO A 234 -20.83 11.18 6.39
CA PRO A 234 -20.33 12.18 7.34
C PRO A 234 -20.57 11.77 8.81
N TYR A 235 -21.57 10.91 9.10
CA TYR A 235 -21.73 10.34 10.44
C TYR A 235 -20.64 9.31 10.75
N PHE A 236 -20.30 8.43 9.80
CA PHE A 236 -19.18 7.51 9.92
C PHE A 236 -17.86 8.25 10.13
N LEU A 237 -17.54 9.23 9.27
CA LEU A 237 -16.30 10.00 9.36
C LEU A 237 -16.21 10.78 10.69
N SER A 238 -17.31 11.39 11.13
CA SER A 238 -17.33 12.08 12.43
C SER A 238 -17.13 11.13 13.60
N HIS A 239 -17.72 9.93 13.56
CA HIS A 239 -17.51 8.87 14.55
C HIS A 239 -16.03 8.44 14.56
N TYR A 240 -15.47 8.15 13.38
CA TYR A 240 -14.08 7.77 13.21
C TYR A 240 -13.10 8.80 13.80
N TYR A 241 -13.20 10.09 13.40
CA TYR A 241 -12.31 11.13 13.91
C TYR A 241 -12.52 11.49 15.38
N ASN A 242 -13.72 11.28 15.91
CA ASN A 242 -13.95 11.42 17.36
C ASN A 242 -13.29 10.29 18.16
N LYS A 243 -13.22 9.08 17.59
CA LYS A 243 -12.57 7.91 18.18
C LYS A 243 -11.06 7.92 17.97
N VAL A 244 -10.62 8.34 16.78
CA VAL A 244 -9.23 8.36 16.34
C VAL A 244 -8.91 9.77 15.80
N PRO A 245 -8.62 10.74 16.65
CA PRO A 245 -8.43 12.15 16.25
C PRO A 245 -7.32 12.38 15.22
N GLU A 246 -6.33 11.49 15.17
CA GLU A 246 -5.24 11.49 14.20
C GLU A 246 -5.43 10.41 13.11
N GLY A 247 -6.64 9.91 12.94
CA GLY A 247 -6.96 8.95 11.88
C GLY A 247 -6.98 9.60 10.51
N VAL A 248 -6.71 8.82 9.46
CA VAL A 248 -6.78 9.27 8.07
C VAL A 248 -7.59 8.31 7.21
N VAL A 249 -8.24 8.85 6.18
CA VAL A 249 -9.00 8.11 5.18
C VAL A 249 -8.49 8.44 3.78
N ASN A 250 -8.55 7.46 2.87
CA ASN A 250 -8.20 7.65 1.46
C ASN A 250 -9.36 8.23 0.62
N ASP A 251 -9.10 8.50 -0.66
CA ASP A 251 -10.05 9.05 -1.63
C ASP A 251 -11.04 8.02 -2.20
N ARG A 252 -10.94 6.75 -1.80
CA ARG A 252 -11.82 5.69 -2.31
C ARG A 252 -13.15 5.56 -1.53
N PHE A 253 -13.51 6.53 -0.69
CA PHE A 253 -14.86 6.64 -0.11
C PHE A 253 -15.84 7.28 -1.09
N ASN A 254 -15.55 8.50 -1.54
CA ASN A 254 -16.22 9.26 -2.61
C ASN A 254 -15.41 10.51 -2.96
N ASP A 255 -15.91 11.31 -3.91
CA ASP A 255 -15.26 12.52 -4.43
C ASP A 255 -15.32 13.74 -3.48
N ARG A 256 -16.04 13.65 -2.35
CA ARG A 256 -16.32 14.82 -1.47
C ARG A 256 -15.26 15.06 -0.41
N TYR A 257 -14.59 13.98 0.04
CA TYR A 257 -13.67 14.10 1.15
C TYR A 257 -12.63 12.98 1.15
N HIS A 258 -11.40 13.33 1.41
CA HIS A 258 -10.27 12.47 1.69
C HIS A 258 -9.20 13.21 2.48
N ASP A 259 -8.36 12.50 3.19
CA ASP A 259 -7.12 13.01 3.77
C ASP A 259 -5.95 12.83 2.79
N PHE A 260 -5.97 11.80 1.98
CA PHE A 260 -4.95 11.54 0.97
C PHE A 260 -5.54 10.85 -0.28
N LEU A 261 -4.89 11.13 -1.42
CA LEU A 261 -5.19 10.48 -2.70
C LEU A 261 -4.48 9.13 -2.81
N THR A 262 -5.08 8.16 -3.50
CA THR A 262 -4.45 6.87 -3.80
C THR A 262 -4.05 6.76 -5.26
N LYS A 263 -2.89 6.16 -5.51
CA LYS A 263 -2.42 5.76 -6.84
C LYS A 263 -1.98 4.30 -6.78
N GLU A 264 -2.44 3.54 -7.75
CA GLU A 264 -2.15 2.11 -7.82
C GLU A 264 -1.25 1.86 -9.03
N TYR A 265 -0.07 1.28 -8.80
CA TYR A 265 1.00 1.00 -9.76
C TYR A 265 1.54 2.21 -10.52
N LYS A 266 0.70 3.10 -11.01
CA LYS A 266 1.13 4.24 -11.83
C LYS A 266 1.43 5.47 -11.01
N SER A 267 2.61 6.02 -11.24
CA SER A 267 3.05 7.31 -10.69
C SER A 267 2.54 8.52 -11.49
N GLY A 268 1.50 8.46 -12.31
CA GLY A 268 0.97 9.55 -13.15
C GLY A 268 1.27 10.97 -12.65
N SER A 269 0.87 12.02 -13.35
CA SER A 269 1.15 13.42 -12.93
C SER A 269 0.78 13.64 -11.48
N VAL A 270 1.77 13.88 -10.62
CA VAL A 270 1.58 13.97 -9.18
C VAL A 270 1.29 15.42 -8.82
N ASN A 271 0.17 15.67 -8.17
CA ASN A 271 -0.05 16.96 -7.52
C ASN A 271 0.78 17.00 -6.24
N ARG A 272 1.95 17.64 -6.28
CA ARG A 272 2.86 17.76 -5.12
C ARG A 272 2.27 18.56 -3.95
N LYS A 273 1.11 19.21 -4.13
CA LYS A 273 0.44 20.02 -3.11
C LYS A 273 -0.48 19.21 -2.21
N GLU A 274 -1.03 18.10 -2.73
CA GLU A 274 -1.90 17.21 -1.96
C GLU A 274 -1.13 15.97 -1.51
N LYS A 275 -1.45 15.48 -0.32
CA LYS A 275 -0.89 14.22 0.18
C LYS A 275 -1.46 13.06 -0.62
N TRP A 276 -0.60 12.11 -0.99
CA TRP A 276 -1.00 10.93 -1.71
C TRP A 276 -0.23 9.70 -1.28
N GLU A 277 -0.74 8.54 -1.65
CA GLU A 277 -0.14 7.24 -1.33
C GLU A 277 -0.07 6.40 -2.60
N MET A 278 1.13 5.85 -2.86
CA MET A 278 1.34 4.83 -3.87
C MET A 278 1.09 3.47 -3.24
N CYS A 279 0.08 2.72 -3.70
CA CYS A 279 -0.08 1.33 -3.33
C CYS A 279 0.25 0.41 -4.52
N ARG A 280 1.03 -0.65 -4.26
CA ARG A 280 1.34 -1.67 -5.26
C ARG A 280 1.81 -2.97 -4.64
N GLY A 281 1.64 -4.07 -5.38
CA GLY A 281 2.30 -5.34 -5.10
C GLY A 281 3.80 -5.29 -5.34
N MET A 282 4.53 -6.25 -4.79
CA MET A 282 5.92 -6.51 -5.23
C MET A 282 5.95 -7.18 -6.61
N GLY A 283 4.94 -7.99 -6.95
CA GLY A 283 4.63 -8.47 -8.28
C GLY A 283 3.44 -7.72 -8.87
N LEU A 284 2.70 -8.35 -9.80
CA LEU A 284 1.45 -7.81 -10.33
C LEU A 284 0.29 -8.02 -9.34
N SER A 285 0.27 -9.16 -8.63
CA SER A 285 -0.78 -9.52 -7.69
C SER A 285 -0.57 -8.89 -6.32
N PHE A 286 -1.65 -8.48 -5.65
CA PHE A 286 -1.61 -8.12 -4.23
C PHE A 286 -1.69 -9.37 -3.35
N GLY A 287 -2.64 -10.27 -3.57
CA GLY A 287 -2.68 -11.58 -2.92
C GLY A 287 -1.54 -12.49 -3.38
N TYR A 288 -1.18 -13.47 -2.55
CA TYR A 288 -0.13 -14.43 -2.91
C TYR A 288 -0.47 -15.16 -4.22
N ASN A 289 0.43 -15.03 -5.19
CA ASN A 289 0.36 -15.72 -6.47
C ASN A 289 1.58 -16.63 -6.65
N ALA A 290 1.35 -17.94 -6.69
CA ALA A 290 2.45 -18.92 -6.84
C ALA A 290 3.13 -18.88 -8.23
N ASN A 291 2.52 -18.17 -9.22
CA ASN A 291 3.14 -17.96 -10.52
C ASN A 291 4.12 -16.77 -10.53
N GLU A 292 4.23 -16.02 -9.43
CA GLU A 292 5.15 -14.91 -9.27
C GLU A 292 6.37 -15.33 -8.45
N GLY A 293 7.38 -15.86 -9.14
CA GLY A 293 8.70 -16.14 -8.55
C GLY A 293 9.54 -14.87 -8.41
N ASP A 294 10.76 -15.02 -7.91
CA ASP A 294 11.70 -13.91 -7.65
C ASP A 294 11.94 -13.00 -8.88
N ASP A 295 11.92 -13.59 -10.08
CA ASP A 295 12.10 -12.93 -11.37
C ASP A 295 10.92 -12.07 -11.81
N LYS A 296 9.76 -12.18 -11.14
CA LYS A 296 8.53 -11.44 -11.41
C LYS A 296 8.27 -10.32 -10.41
N LEU A 297 9.05 -10.26 -9.35
CA LEU A 297 8.91 -9.21 -8.35
C LEU A 297 9.77 -8.00 -8.72
N ILE A 298 9.32 -6.81 -8.32
CA ILE A 298 10.09 -5.56 -8.48
C ILE A 298 11.53 -5.77 -7.99
N SER A 299 12.50 -5.33 -8.75
CA SER A 299 13.90 -5.41 -8.32
C SER A 299 14.17 -4.50 -7.13
N VAL A 300 15.19 -4.81 -6.32
CA VAL A 300 15.54 -3.95 -5.17
C VAL A 300 15.94 -2.54 -5.61
N PRO A 301 16.75 -2.34 -6.67
CA PRO A 301 17.03 -0.99 -7.16
C PRO A 301 15.73 -0.22 -7.51
N ASP A 302 14.85 -0.83 -8.30
CA ASP A 302 13.60 -0.18 -8.72
C ASP A 302 12.66 0.11 -7.54
N LEU A 303 12.65 -0.75 -6.51
CA LEU A 303 11.88 -0.54 -5.29
C LEU A 303 12.37 0.67 -4.49
N ILE A 304 13.70 0.83 -4.38
CA ILE A 304 14.29 1.98 -3.69
C ILE A 304 14.08 3.26 -4.51
N SER A 305 14.26 3.21 -5.83
CA SER A 305 13.95 4.31 -6.75
C SER A 305 12.50 4.75 -6.64
N LEU A 306 11.56 3.79 -6.63
CA LEU A 306 10.14 4.06 -6.45
C LEU A 306 9.84 4.76 -5.12
N LEU A 307 10.43 4.29 -4.01
CA LEU A 307 10.25 4.92 -2.70
C LEU A 307 10.77 6.35 -2.71
N VAL A 308 11.98 6.56 -3.20
CA VAL A 308 12.62 7.89 -3.23
C VAL A 308 11.82 8.84 -4.12
N GLY A 309 11.45 8.43 -5.33
CA GLY A 309 10.64 9.22 -6.25
C GLY A 309 9.25 9.55 -5.67
N THR A 310 8.62 8.59 -4.98
CA THR A 310 7.33 8.80 -4.29
C THR A 310 7.46 9.86 -3.20
N VAL A 311 8.46 9.74 -2.33
CA VAL A 311 8.69 10.66 -1.21
C VAL A 311 9.06 12.07 -1.68
N ALA A 312 9.93 12.19 -2.69
CA ALA A 312 10.30 13.48 -3.29
C ALA A 312 9.11 14.22 -3.90
N ASN A 313 8.03 13.51 -4.24
CA ASN A 313 6.81 14.05 -4.80
C ASN A 313 5.63 14.09 -3.82
N ASN A 314 5.86 14.18 -2.50
CA ASN A 314 4.86 14.28 -1.44
C ASN A 314 4.04 13.00 -1.19
N GLY A 315 4.51 11.85 -1.68
CA GLY A 315 3.82 10.58 -1.50
C GLY A 315 4.30 9.78 -0.29
N ASN A 316 3.48 8.79 0.10
CA ASN A 316 3.87 7.66 0.92
C ASN A 316 3.85 6.41 0.03
N LEU A 317 4.76 5.48 0.26
CA LEU A 317 4.71 4.16 -0.37
C LEU A 317 4.05 3.16 0.57
N LEU A 318 2.92 2.60 0.16
CA LEU A 318 2.25 1.46 0.79
C LEU A 318 2.54 0.20 -0.03
N LEU A 319 3.62 -0.51 0.35
CA LEU A 319 4.10 -1.68 -0.37
C LEU A 319 3.39 -2.94 0.11
N ASN A 320 2.75 -3.64 -0.81
CA ASN A 320 1.97 -4.82 -0.45
C ASN A 320 2.83 -6.08 -0.36
N ILE A 321 2.49 -6.91 0.62
CA ILE A 321 2.91 -8.30 0.73
C ILE A 321 1.70 -9.23 0.56
N GLY A 322 1.91 -10.38 -0.06
CA GLY A 322 0.93 -11.46 -0.21
C GLY A 322 1.36 -12.69 0.59
N PRO A 323 0.90 -12.87 1.84
CA PRO A 323 1.24 -14.06 2.62
C PRO A 323 0.61 -15.33 2.04
N LYS A 324 1.31 -16.46 2.20
CA LYS A 324 0.82 -17.80 1.86
C LYS A 324 -0.32 -18.21 2.79
N ALA A 325 -1.09 -19.21 2.39
CA ALA A 325 -2.21 -19.72 3.19
C ALA A 325 -1.80 -20.22 4.60
N ASP A 326 -0.57 -20.70 4.75
CA ASP A 326 -0.04 -21.14 6.03
C ASP A 326 0.36 -20.00 6.98
N GLY A 327 0.37 -18.75 6.48
CA GLY A 327 0.72 -17.54 7.23
C GLY A 327 2.18 -17.13 7.10
N THR A 328 2.98 -17.81 6.30
CA THR A 328 4.36 -17.37 6.02
C THR A 328 4.38 -16.28 4.94
N ILE A 329 5.24 -15.28 5.10
CA ILE A 329 5.55 -14.31 4.04
C ILE A 329 6.56 -14.95 3.10
N PRO A 330 6.37 -14.89 1.75
CA PRO A 330 7.34 -15.42 0.80
C PRO A 330 8.77 -14.90 1.04
N GLU A 331 9.75 -15.79 1.00
CA GLU A 331 11.15 -15.44 1.31
C GLU A 331 11.69 -14.33 0.42
N GLU A 332 11.29 -14.31 -0.84
CA GLU A 332 11.68 -13.30 -1.83
C GLU A 332 11.16 -11.91 -1.48
N GLN A 333 9.96 -11.83 -0.88
CA GLN A 333 9.39 -10.59 -0.37
C GLN A 333 10.11 -10.15 0.90
N VAL A 334 10.35 -11.06 1.85
CA VAL A 334 11.11 -10.77 3.09
C VAL A 334 12.51 -10.26 2.77
N LYS A 335 13.20 -10.87 1.79
CA LYS A 335 14.53 -10.43 1.35
C LYS A 335 14.53 -8.98 0.87
N ARG A 336 13.54 -8.59 0.03
CA ARG A 336 13.40 -7.21 -0.44
C ARG A 336 13.14 -6.22 0.69
N LEU A 337 12.25 -6.59 1.62
CA LEU A 337 11.95 -5.77 2.81
C LEU A 337 13.19 -5.53 3.66
N LYS A 338 14.00 -6.57 3.90
CA LYS A 338 15.24 -6.44 4.69
C LYS A 338 16.28 -5.54 4.02
N ILE A 339 16.45 -5.65 2.71
CA ILE A 339 17.40 -4.80 1.98
C ILE A 339 16.90 -3.36 1.98
N LEU A 340 15.60 -3.13 1.71
CA LEU A 340 14.99 -1.80 1.80
C LEU A 340 15.17 -1.20 3.19
N GLY A 341 14.91 -1.98 4.25
CA GLY A 341 15.08 -1.53 5.63
C GLY A 341 16.53 -1.16 5.98
N ALA A 342 17.50 -1.93 5.48
CA ALA A 342 18.91 -1.60 5.64
C ALA A 342 19.28 -0.28 4.96
N TRP A 343 18.78 -0.04 3.73
CA TRP A 343 18.97 1.21 3.00
C TRP A 343 18.28 2.38 3.71
N LEU A 344 17.02 2.20 4.16
CA LEU A 344 16.26 3.21 4.91
C LEU A 344 16.92 3.59 6.22
N LYS A 345 17.54 2.66 6.92
CA LYS A 345 18.27 2.93 8.17
C LYS A 345 19.42 3.90 7.94
N VAL A 346 20.12 3.81 6.82
CA VAL A 346 21.22 4.72 6.46
C VAL A 346 20.69 6.08 6.00
N ASN A 347 19.62 6.10 5.20
CA ASN A 347 19.07 7.29 4.57
C ASN A 347 17.87 7.89 5.36
N HIS A 348 17.67 7.48 6.60
CA HIS A 348 16.51 7.81 7.44
C HIS A 348 16.16 9.30 7.42
N ASP A 349 17.12 10.18 7.69
CA ASP A 349 16.89 11.62 7.81
C ASP A 349 16.56 12.31 6.49
N GLY A 350 16.90 11.68 5.37
CA GLY A 350 16.54 12.14 4.03
C GLY A 350 15.17 11.68 3.56
N ILE A 351 14.55 10.72 4.27
CA ILE A 351 13.25 10.13 3.93
C ILE A 351 12.19 10.53 4.96
N TYR A 352 12.30 10.06 6.22
CA TYR A 352 11.26 10.26 7.22
C TYR A 352 11.24 11.69 7.79
N GLY A 353 10.04 12.21 8.00
CA GLY A 353 9.83 13.58 8.49
C GLY A 353 10.22 14.64 7.47
N THR A 354 10.41 14.28 6.20
CA THR A 354 10.73 15.22 5.13
C THR A 354 9.48 15.80 4.48
N ARG A 355 9.67 16.84 3.68
CA ARG A 355 8.67 17.44 2.79
C ARG A 355 9.25 17.56 1.38
N CYS A 356 8.39 17.82 0.40
CA CYS A 356 8.85 18.18 -0.95
C CYS A 356 9.81 19.36 -0.89
N SER A 357 10.90 19.28 -1.64
CA SER A 357 11.72 20.44 -1.93
C SER A 357 11.02 21.34 -2.95
N ASP A 358 11.40 22.63 -3.01
CA ASP A 358 11.00 23.50 -4.12
C ASP A 358 11.61 23.04 -5.47
N ARG A 359 12.67 22.22 -5.41
CA ARG A 359 13.24 21.55 -6.57
C ARG A 359 12.43 20.32 -6.92
N GLU A 360 12.10 20.20 -8.20
CA GLU A 360 11.47 18.98 -8.75
C GLU A 360 12.55 17.96 -9.11
N SER A 361 12.17 16.67 -9.09
CA SER A 361 13.04 15.61 -9.61
C SER A 361 13.39 15.87 -11.06
N GLU A 362 14.62 15.58 -11.43
CA GLU A 362 15.13 15.84 -12.79
C GLU A 362 15.98 14.69 -13.32
N MET A 363 15.73 14.31 -14.58
CA MET A 363 16.56 13.36 -15.31
C MET A 363 17.67 14.15 -16.06
N LEU A 364 18.90 13.84 -15.76
CA LEU A 364 20.05 14.48 -16.40
C LEU A 364 20.39 13.81 -17.75
N GLU A 365 21.13 14.53 -18.61
CA GLU A 365 21.52 14.03 -19.95
C GLU A 365 22.36 12.74 -19.91
N ASN A 366 23.11 12.52 -18.82
CA ASN A 366 23.90 11.30 -18.62
C ASN A 366 23.10 10.11 -18.08
N GLY A 367 21.77 10.29 -17.85
CA GLY A 367 20.83 9.29 -17.39
C GLY A 367 20.77 9.14 -15.87
N ILE A 368 21.44 9.98 -15.10
CA ILE A 368 21.29 10.05 -13.64
C ILE A 368 20.00 10.82 -13.35
N GLU A 369 19.16 10.29 -12.44
CA GLU A 369 17.99 10.99 -11.95
C GLU A 369 18.26 11.55 -10.55
N LEU A 370 17.90 12.82 -10.35
CA LEU A 370 18.03 13.50 -9.07
C LEU A 370 16.67 13.71 -8.45
N HIS A 371 16.49 13.27 -7.20
CA HIS A 371 15.30 13.51 -6.40
C HIS A 371 15.65 14.39 -5.21
N TYR A 372 14.69 15.23 -4.80
CA TYR A 372 14.93 16.24 -3.76
C TYR A 372 13.90 16.16 -2.66
N THR A 373 14.35 16.11 -1.40
CA THR A 373 13.52 16.30 -0.22
C THR A 373 14.09 17.41 0.65
N GLN A 374 13.31 17.92 1.59
CA GLN A 374 13.79 18.88 2.58
C GLN A 374 13.31 18.55 3.99
N LYS A 375 14.16 18.85 4.98
CA LYS A 375 13.85 18.68 6.41
C LYS A 375 14.53 19.78 7.21
N GLU A 376 13.74 20.54 7.98
CA GLU A 376 14.28 21.61 8.85
C GLU A 376 15.19 22.62 8.10
N GLY A 377 14.84 22.97 6.86
CA GLY A 377 15.60 23.87 6.01
C GLY A 377 16.83 23.24 5.33
N ASN A 378 17.12 21.98 5.57
CA ASN A 378 18.18 21.25 4.90
C ASN A 378 17.67 20.59 3.63
N LEU A 379 18.46 20.68 2.56
CA LEU A 379 18.22 19.99 1.29
C LEU A 379 18.84 18.59 1.35
N ASN A 380 18.06 17.60 0.95
CA ASN A 380 18.55 16.26 0.66
C ASN A 380 18.45 15.99 -0.84
N VAL A 381 19.45 15.33 -1.38
CA VAL A 381 19.54 14.97 -2.80
C VAL A 381 19.77 13.48 -2.90
N PHE A 382 18.98 12.81 -3.71
CA PHE A 382 19.15 11.38 -4.00
C PHE A 382 19.54 11.22 -5.46
N ALA A 383 20.72 10.68 -5.70
CA ALA A 383 21.23 10.36 -7.03
C ALA A 383 20.91 8.90 -7.36
N ASP A 384 20.06 8.73 -8.35
CA ASP A 384 19.57 7.44 -8.83
C ASP A 384 20.15 7.12 -10.22
N HIS A 385 20.02 5.85 -10.64
CA HIS A 385 20.53 5.35 -11.92
C HIS A 385 22.04 5.55 -12.12
N LEU A 386 22.80 5.54 -11.02
CA LEU A 386 24.25 5.60 -11.07
C LEU A 386 24.85 4.36 -11.75
N LYS A 387 25.94 4.55 -12.47
CA LYS A 387 26.69 3.47 -13.15
C LYS A 387 27.83 3.01 -12.26
N GLU A 388 28.12 1.72 -12.27
CA GLU A 388 29.26 1.18 -11.52
C GLU A 388 30.57 1.91 -11.89
N GLY A 389 31.35 2.29 -10.88
CA GLY A 389 32.56 3.10 -11.04
C GLY A 389 32.34 4.59 -10.76
N ALA A 390 32.96 5.45 -11.52
CA ALA A 390 32.91 6.91 -11.33
C ALA A 390 31.63 7.51 -11.92
N ASN A 391 30.98 8.38 -11.14
CA ASN A 391 29.84 9.17 -11.57
C ASN A 391 30.07 10.65 -11.27
N GLU A 392 29.55 11.51 -12.13
CA GLU A 392 29.62 12.96 -11.98
C GLU A 392 28.27 13.57 -12.42
N PHE A 393 27.80 14.56 -11.67
CA PHE A 393 26.59 15.30 -12.02
C PHE A 393 26.60 16.72 -11.45
N LEU A 394 25.92 17.64 -12.13
CA LEU A 394 25.80 19.03 -11.74
C LEU A 394 24.40 19.31 -11.19
N ILE A 395 24.33 19.85 -9.97
CA ILE A 395 23.08 20.38 -9.39
C ILE A 395 23.01 21.86 -9.73
N LYS A 396 22.35 22.19 -10.86
CA LYS A 396 22.26 23.54 -11.39
C LYS A 396 21.67 24.53 -10.39
N GLY A 397 22.30 25.71 -10.26
CA GLY A 397 21.84 26.79 -9.40
C GLY A 397 21.81 26.46 -7.89
N TYR A 398 22.44 25.37 -7.48
CA TYR A 398 22.66 25.08 -6.05
C TYR A 398 24.13 25.34 -5.72
N HIS A 399 24.36 26.14 -4.69
CA HIS A 399 25.67 26.46 -4.16
C HIS A 399 25.76 26.07 -2.69
N GLY A 400 26.75 25.29 -2.31
CA GLY A 400 26.91 24.81 -0.94
C GLY A 400 27.75 23.54 -0.86
N GLN A 401 27.57 22.80 0.20
CA GLN A 401 28.24 21.52 0.41
C GLN A 401 27.22 20.43 0.61
N LEU A 402 27.50 19.24 0.09
CA LEU A 402 26.73 18.04 0.31
C LEU A 402 27.65 16.95 0.85
N ARG A 403 27.14 16.16 1.78
CA ARG A 403 27.79 14.96 2.29
C ARG A 403 26.88 13.76 2.16
N PRO A 404 27.41 12.55 1.98
CA PRO A 404 26.58 11.35 1.90
C PRO A 404 25.96 11.00 3.27
N PHE A 405 24.77 10.42 3.26
CA PHE A 405 24.19 9.77 4.45
C PHE A 405 25.00 8.54 4.83
N ASP A 406 25.48 7.77 3.82
CA ASP A 406 26.38 6.64 4.05
C ASP A 406 27.83 7.13 4.10
N PRO A 407 28.50 7.08 5.28
CA PRO A 407 29.87 7.55 5.41
C PRO A 407 30.90 6.69 4.65
N SER A 408 30.51 5.52 4.14
CA SER A 408 31.36 4.68 3.31
C SER A 408 31.45 5.18 1.86
N VAL A 409 30.54 6.05 1.44
CA VAL A 409 30.51 6.64 0.09
C VAL A 409 31.40 7.87 0.06
N LYS A 410 32.41 7.87 -0.82
CA LYS A 410 33.22 9.05 -1.09
C LYS A 410 32.47 9.98 -2.01
N VAL A 411 32.36 11.23 -1.62
CA VAL A 411 31.77 12.30 -2.41
C VAL A 411 32.71 13.49 -2.44
N GLU A 412 33.00 13.99 -3.61
CA GLU A 412 33.76 15.23 -3.84
C GLU A 412 32.80 16.27 -4.42
N THR A 413 32.84 17.47 -3.89
CA THR A 413 32.00 18.58 -4.36
C THR A 413 32.84 19.77 -4.77
N THR A 414 32.47 20.38 -5.88
CA THR A 414 33.14 21.63 -6.39
C THR A 414 32.07 22.64 -6.72
N ASP A 415 32.10 23.79 -6.06
CA ASP A 415 31.21 24.91 -6.39
C ASP A 415 31.70 25.58 -7.69
N THR A 416 30.78 25.69 -8.65
CA THR A 416 31.04 26.28 -9.99
C THR A 416 30.09 27.45 -10.23
N GLU A 417 30.29 28.20 -11.29
CA GLU A 417 29.41 29.32 -11.69
C GLU A 417 27.96 28.80 -11.98
N GLU A 418 27.82 27.57 -12.48
CA GLU A 418 26.53 26.99 -12.86
C GLU A 418 25.80 26.25 -11.69
N GLY A 419 26.54 25.95 -10.61
CA GLY A 419 26.02 25.20 -9.46
C GLY A 419 27.05 24.26 -8.87
N LEU A 420 26.59 23.29 -8.07
CA LEU A 420 27.42 22.31 -7.37
C LEU A 420 27.71 21.10 -8.25
N LEU A 421 28.97 20.93 -8.65
CA LEU A 421 29.44 19.70 -9.29
C LEU A 421 29.72 18.66 -8.22
N VAL A 422 29.07 17.49 -8.33
CA VAL A 422 29.21 16.36 -7.43
C VAL A 422 29.88 15.20 -8.16
N LYS A 423 30.94 14.64 -7.55
CA LYS A 423 31.63 13.44 -8.03
C LYS A 423 31.52 12.32 -7.00
N ILE A 424 31.17 11.13 -7.47
CA ILE A 424 31.21 9.89 -6.72
C ILE A 424 32.26 9.01 -7.41
N PRO A 425 33.51 8.97 -6.91
CA PRO A 425 34.62 8.30 -7.61
C PRO A 425 34.46 6.80 -7.76
N GLU A 426 33.81 6.16 -6.77
CA GLU A 426 33.62 4.72 -6.68
C GLU A 426 32.21 4.39 -6.23
N TYR A 427 31.27 4.31 -7.18
CA TYR A 427 29.93 3.77 -6.90
C TYR A 427 29.92 2.26 -7.10
N ARG A 428 29.28 1.57 -6.17
CA ARG A 428 28.99 0.13 -6.22
C ARG A 428 27.50 -0.08 -6.27
N LYS A 429 27.02 -0.99 -7.11
CA LYS A 429 25.58 -1.22 -7.34
C LYS A 429 24.80 -1.60 -6.07
N GLU A 430 25.48 -2.14 -5.04
CA GLU A 430 24.84 -2.46 -3.76
C GLU A 430 24.46 -1.23 -2.93
N LEU A 431 24.90 -0.05 -3.32
CA LEU A 431 24.50 1.23 -2.71
C LEU A 431 23.11 1.67 -3.20
N TYR A 432 22.66 1.13 -4.35
CA TYR A 432 21.42 1.51 -5.01
C TYR A 432 21.34 3.02 -5.29
N VAL A 433 20.46 3.75 -4.62
CA VAL A 433 20.36 5.21 -4.67
C VAL A 433 21.25 5.81 -3.60
N VAL A 434 22.06 6.81 -3.98
CA VAL A 434 22.96 7.51 -3.06
C VAL A 434 22.31 8.79 -2.56
N GLY A 435 22.03 8.82 -1.25
CA GLY A 435 21.48 9.99 -0.58
C GLY A 435 22.57 10.93 -0.05
N LEU A 436 22.37 12.22 -0.28
CA LEU A 436 23.26 13.32 0.11
C LEU A 436 22.47 14.36 0.91
N THR A 437 23.11 15.07 1.82
CA THR A 437 22.49 16.14 2.59
C THR A 437 23.45 17.31 2.81
N ASN A 438 22.88 18.53 2.95
CA ASN A 438 23.63 19.70 3.39
C ASN A 438 23.53 19.94 4.91
N LYS A 439 22.88 19.04 5.65
CA LYS A 439 22.86 19.08 7.11
C LYS A 439 24.27 18.85 7.64
N LEU A 440 24.81 19.81 8.40
CA LEU A 440 26.16 19.75 9.01
C LEU A 440 26.20 18.76 10.19
#